data_fc6a5a1746434951afaee3a8400abd2b
#
_entry.id   fc6a5a1746434951afaee3a8400abd2b
#
_cell.length_a   1.000
_cell.length_b   1.000
_cell.length_c   1.000
_cell.angle_alpha   90.00
_cell.angle_beta   90.00
_cell.angle_gamma   90.00
#
_symmetry.space_group_name_H-M   'P 1'
#
loop_
_entity.id
_entity.type
_entity.pdbx_description
1 polymer ?
#
loop_
_entity_poly.entity_id
_entity_poly.type
_entity_poly.pdbx_seq_one_letter_code
_entity_poly.pdbx_strand_id
1 'polypeptide(L)'
;MQISAGSELWIGPTDHLHATWKVQDLESDIIKTEYCVGTLPAGCQIKSMTAILPNSTKVPCEDCRLNHYGTYFVSIRVTNGAGLSSVTATNETKVDMTPPVLYDVVPQFSFISCISNCNLVANITGVRDEESGIRSCSYAIRNSSFMITDFVDIGLNTTVEATDLELMNGQQYYTVVRCENSVGLTTERVSSPVVVDNTPPSKVCNLPHI
;
A
#
# COMPACT_ATOMS: atom_id res chain seq x y z
N MET A 1 0.32 -25.84 30.71
CA MET A 1 -0.34 -25.08 29.62
C MET A 1 0.66 -24.14 28.98
N GLN A 2 0.75 -24.14 27.66
CA GLN A 2 1.61 -23.26 26.88
C GLN A 2 0.78 -22.51 25.85
N ILE A 3 1.03 -21.21 25.66
CA ILE A 3 0.35 -20.34 24.72
C ILE A 3 1.37 -19.43 24.01
N SER A 4 1.19 -19.25 22.72
CA SER A 4 1.93 -18.25 21.91
C SER A 4 0.95 -17.51 21.02
N ALA A 5 1.22 -16.24 20.76
CA ALA A 5 0.41 -15.39 19.89
C ALA A 5 1.29 -14.53 18.99
N GLY A 6 0.78 -14.19 17.80
CA GLY A 6 1.42 -13.31 16.84
C GLY A 6 0.39 -12.43 16.11
N SER A 7 0.85 -11.35 15.51
CA SER A 7 0.04 -10.40 14.73
C SER A 7 0.83 -9.82 13.56
N GLU A 8 0.16 -9.13 12.67
CA GLU A 8 0.79 -8.29 11.63
C GLU A 8 1.39 -7.04 12.27
N LEU A 9 2.52 -6.58 11.72
CA LEU A 9 3.20 -5.38 12.23
C LEU A 9 2.43 -4.10 11.90
N TRP A 10 1.89 -4.00 10.68
CA TRP A 10 1.13 -2.84 10.21
C TRP A 10 -0.26 -3.26 9.73
N ILE A 11 -1.25 -2.43 10.04
CA ILE A 11 -2.62 -2.54 9.53
C ILE A 11 -3.08 -1.19 8.98
N GLY A 12 -3.94 -1.23 7.97
CA GLY A 12 -4.59 -0.05 7.40
C GLY A 12 -5.78 0.43 8.23
N PRO A 13 -6.58 1.35 7.68
CA PRO A 13 -7.81 1.86 8.30
C PRO A 13 -8.86 0.74 8.37
N THR A 14 -8.80 -0.07 9.42
CA THR A 14 -9.66 -1.23 9.64
C THR A 14 -10.06 -1.31 11.12
N ASP A 15 -11.22 -1.88 11.37
CA ASP A 15 -11.70 -2.20 12.72
C ASP A 15 -11.28 -3.60 13.17
N HIS A 16 -10.44 -4.28 12.37
CA HIS A 16 -10.06 -5.67 12.62
C HIS A 16 -8.56 -5.78 12.86
N LEU A 17 -8.20 -6.32 14.02
CA LEU A 17 -6.85 -6.77 14.32
C LEU A 17 -6.72 -8.25 13.98
N HIS A 18 -5.65 -8.62 13.30
CA HIS A 18 -5.32 -10.01 13.05
C HIS A 18 -4.44 -10.53 14.17
N ALA A 19 -4.84 -11.64 14.78
CA ALA A 19 -4.03 -12.34 15.77
C ALA A 19 -4.12 -13.83 15.54
N THR A 20 -3.01 -14.51 15.66
CA THR A 20 -2.94 -15.97 15.66
C THR A 20 -2.41 -16.46 16.98
N TRP A 21 -2.92 -17.58 17.47
CA TRP A 21 -2.43 -18.17 18.72
C TRP A 21 -2.47 -19.70 18.64
N LYS A 22 -1.60 -20.29 19.41
CA LYS A 22 -1.58 -21.73 19.65
C LYS A 22 -1.63 -21.99 21.14
N VAL A 23 -2.42 -22.96 21.54
CA VAL A 23 -2.58 -23.37 22.95
C VAL A 23 -2.34 -24.86 23.05
N GLN A 24 -1.62 -25.28 24.07
CA GLN A 24 -1.43 -26.68 24.42
C GLN A 24 -1.54 -26.84 25.94
N ASP A 25 -2.38 -27.76 26.37
CA ASP A 25 -2.46 -28.27 27.73
C ASP A 25 -2.48 -29.81 27.62
N LEU A 26 -1.60 -30.47 28.33
CA LEU A 26 -1.42 -31.94 28.26
C LEU A 26 -2.28 -32.68 29.27
N GLU A 27 -2.77 -31.97 30.28
CA GLU A 27 -3.48 -32.56 31.42
C GLU A 27 -5.00 -32.37 31.35
N SER A 28 -5.46 -31.28 30.72
CA SER A 28 -6.89 -31.00 30.61
C SER A 28 -7.24 -30.15 29.39
N ASP A 29 -8.49 -30.23 28.94
CA ASP A 29 -8.99 -29.48 27.79
C ASP A 29 -9.05 -27.99 28.06
N ILE A 30 -8.93 -27.16 27.01
CA ILE A 30 -9.19 -25.73 27.05
C ILE A 30 -10.71 -25.49 27.02
N ILE A 31 -11.24 -24.91 28.08
CA ILE A 31 -12.68 -24.67 28.22
C ILE A 31 -13.09 -23.23 27.89
N LYS A 32 -12.14 -22.28 27.88
CA LYS A 32 -12.43 -20.88 27.59
C LYS A 32 -11.26 -20.18 26.92
N THR A 33 -11.54 -19.43 25.87
CA THR A 33 -10.60 -18.51 25.23
C THR A 33 -11.21 -17.12 25.21
N GLU A 34 -10.44 -16.12 25.64
CA GLU A 34 -10.83 -14.72 25.69
C GLU A 34 -9.70 -13.86 25.12
N TYR A 35 -10.07 -12.72 24.59
CA TYR A 35 -9.10 -11.72 24.15
C TYR A 35 -9.45 -10.34 24.67
N CYS A 36 -8.48 -9.47 24.72
CA CYS A 36 -8.66 -8.03 24.87
C CYS A 36 -7.66 -7.26 24.02
N VAL A 37 -7.89 -5.98 23.84
CA VAL A 37 -7.03 -5.08 23.07
C VAL A 37 -6.56 -3.94 23.97
N GLY A 38 -5.27 -3.63 23.90
CA GLY A 38 -4.68 -2.55 24.66
C GLY A 38 -3.50 -1.90 23.94
N THR A 39 -2.99 -0.83 24.54
CA THR A 39 -1.79 -0.11 24.07
C THR A 39 -0.50 -0.61 24.74
N LEU A 40 -0.62 -1.60 25.61
CA LEU A 40 0.48 -2.27 26.29
C LEU A 40 0.25 -3.78 26.26
N PRO A 41 1.30 -4.61 26.28
CA PRO A 41 1.18 -6.06 26.43
C PRO A 41 0.38 -6.42 27.68
N ALA A 42 -0.56 -7.37 27.57
CA ALA A 42 -1.51 -7.77 28.60
C ALA A 42 -2.48 -6.65 29.07
N GLY A 43 -2.47 -5.49 28.42
CA GLY A 43 -3.42 -4.40 28.68
C GLY A 43 -4.74 -4.61 27.95
N CYS A 44 -5.83 -4.05 28.51
CA CYS A 44 -7.18 -4.13 27.94
C CYS A 44 -7.86 -2.75 27.92
N GLN A 45 -7.08 -1.70 27.60
CA GLN A 45 -7.57 -0.31 27.67
C GLN A 45 -8.52 0.05 26.54
N ILE A 46 -8.40 -0.61 25.39
CA ILE A 46 -9.19 -0.35 24.18
C ILE A 46 -10.44 -1.23 24.15
N LYS A 47 -10.26 -2.52 24.41
CA LYS A 47 -11.35 -3.49 24.51
C LYS A 47 -11.14 -4.40 25.70
N SER A 48 -12.14 -4.51 26.54
CA SER A 48 -12.12 -5.40 27.70
C SER A 48 -12.13 -6.88 27.29
N MET A 49 -11.77 -7.78 28.23
CA MET A 49 -11.78 -9.22 28.00
C MET A 49 -13.12 -9.71 27.46
N THR A 50 -13.10 -10.32 26.29
CA THR A 50 -14.29 -10.81 25.57
C THR A 50 -14.04 -12.25 25.14
N ALA A 51 -15.04 -13.12 25.29
CA ALA A 51 -14.95 -14.50 24.86
C ALA A 51 -14.89 -14.59 23.33
N ILE A 52 -14.10 -15.54 22.83
CA ILE A 52 -13.94 -15.80 21.40
C ILE A 52 -13.87 -17.31 21.17
N LEU A 53 -14.23 -17.74 19.95
CA LEU A 53 -14.10 -19.15 19.56
C LEU A 53 -12.61 -19.54 19.49
N PRO A 54 -12.24 -20.73 19.97
CA PRO A 54 -10.83 -21.17 20.08
C PRO A 54 -10.04 -21.11 18.77
N ASN A 55 -10.71 -21.30 17.63
CA ASN A 55 -10.09 -21.34 16.29
C ASN A 55 -10.19 -20.01 15.53
N SER A 56 -10.62 -18.91 16.17
CA SER A 56 -10.65 -17.60 15.52
C SER A 56 -9.24 -17.11 15.26
N THR A 57 -9.03 -16.54 14.07
CA THR A 57 -7.78 -15.85 13.67
C THR A 57 -7.95 -14.36 13.52
N LYS A 58 -9.20 -13.89 13.54
CA LYS A 58 -9.56 -12.45 13.51
C LYS A 58 -10.13 -12.05 14.88
N VAL A 59 -9.68 -10.92 15.33
CA VAL A 59 -10.13 -10.32 16.59
C VAL A 59 -11.13 -9.22 16.24
N PRO A 60 -12.44 -9.42 16.45
CA PRO A 60 -13.44 -8.38 16.18
C PRO A 60 -13.21 -7.20 17.11
N CYS A 61 -13.05 -6.03 16.54
CA CYS A 61 -12.80 -4.79 17.28
C CYS A 61 -13.64 -3.66 16.68
N GLU A 62 -14.93 -3.93 16.44
CA GLU A 62 -15.87 -3.00 15.81
C GLU A 62 -15.98 -1.65 16.54
N ASP A 63 -15.80 -1.68 17.87
CA ASP A 63 -15.82 -0.49 18.71
C ASP A 63 -14.42 0.09 19.01
N CYS A 64 -13.35 -0.53 18.47
CA CYS A 64 -12.00 -0.06 18.71
C CYS A 64 -11.70 1.14 17.81
N ARG A 65 -11.57 2.31 18.42
CA ARG A 65 -11.06 3.49 17.75
C ARG A 65 -9.54 3.42 17.72
N LEU A 66 -9.00 2.83 16.66
CA LEU A 66 -7.57 2.77 16.42
C LEU A 66 -7.11 4.10 15.83
N ASN A 67 -6.03 4.66 16.34
CA ASN A 67 -5.48 5.92 15.88
C ASN A 67 -4.30 5.68 14.92
N HIS A 68 -4.14 6.54 13.94
CA HIS A 68 -2.94 6.60 13.12
C HIS A 68 -1.68 6.71 14.01
N TYR A 69 -0.61 5.98 13.68
CA TYR A 69 0.58 5.77 14.51
C TYR A 69 0.35 5.08 15.86
N GLY A 70 -0.88 4.70 16.18
CA GLY A 70 -1.17 3.95 17.40
C GLY A 70 -0.50 2.58 17.39
N THR A 71 0.00 2.15 18.55
CA THR A 71 0.56 0.81 18.78
C THR A 71 -0.40 0.03 19.66
N TYR A 72 -0.73 -1.18 19.20
CA TYR A 72 -1.74 -2.02 19.84
C TYR A 72 -1.24 -3.44 20.02
N PHE A 73 -1.78 -4.09 21.06
CA PHE A 73 -1.51 -5.48 21.40
C PHE A 73 -2.84 -6.22 21.60
N VAL A 74 -2.91 -7.42 21.07
CA VAL A 74 -3.99 -8.36 21.37
C VAL A 74 -3.49 -9.29 22.47
N SER A 75 -4.20 -9.34 23.58
CA SER A 75 -3.88 -10.24 24.68
C SER A 75 -4.90 -11.37 24.70
N ILE A 76 -4.41 -12.61 24.71
CA ILE A 76 -5.19 -13.83 24.72
C ILE A 76 -5.10 -14.47 26.10
N ARG A 77 -6.24 -14.74 26.72
CA ARG A 77 -6.37 -15.52 27.95
C ARG A 77 -7.05 -16.84 27.65
N VAL A 78 -6.44 -17.92 28.07
CA VAL A 78 -7.03 -19.25 27.97
C VAL A 78 -7.19 -19.84 29.36
N THR A 79 -8.26 -20.62 29.56
CA THR A 79 -8.55 -21.31 30.81
C THR A 79 -8.78 -22.78 30.53
N ASN A 80 -8.15 -23.65 31.30
CA ASN A 80 -8.28 -25.11 31.16
C ASN A 80 -9.39 -25.67 32.06
N GLY A 81 -9.67 -26.97 31.95
CA GLY A 81 -10.72 -27.68 32.70
C GLY A 81 -10.51 -27.69 34.22
N ALA A 82 -9.30 -27.46 34.69
CA ALA A 82 -9.00 -27.30 36.11
C ALA A 82 -9.21 -25.85 36.63
N GLY A 83 -9.66 -24.91 35.75
CA GLY A 83 -9.88 -23.51 36.10
C GLY A 83 -8.61 -22.67 36.13
N LEU A 84 -7.47 -23.21 35.72
CA LEU A 84 -6.20 -22.48 35.65
C LEU A 84 -6.13 -21.68 34.35
N SER A 85 -5.65 -20.43 34.43
CA SER A 85 -5.56 -19.53 33.26
C SER A 85 -4.13 -19.10 32.97
N SER A 86 -3.86 -18.89 31.69
CA SER A 86 -2.61 -18.29 31.18
C SER A 86 -2.94 -17.15 30.23
N VAL A 87 -2.09 -16.12 30.19
CA VAL A 87 -2.23 -14.95 29.33
C VAL A 87 -0.96 -14.77 28.51
N THR A 88 -1.12 -14.47 27.23
CA THR A 88 -0.05 -14.01 26.36
C THR A 88 -0.51 -12.81 25.55
N ALA A 89 0.43 -12.01 25.05
CA ALA A 89 0.14 -10.93 24.12
C ALA A 89 0.82 -11.19 22.78
N THR A 90 0.23 -10.65 21.72
CA THR A 90 0.87 -10.60 20.39
C THR A 90 2.10 -9.67 20.42
N ASN A 91 2.87 -9.68 19.35
CA ASN A 91 3.76 -8.59 19.02
C ASN A 91 2.96 -7.29 18.84
N GLU A 92 3.66 -6.16 18.78
CA GLU A 92 3.03 -4.88 18.47
C GLU A 92 2.39 -4.88 17.08
N THR A 93 1.24 -4.24 16.96
CA THR A 93 0.59 -3.89 15.70
C THR A 93 0.45 -2.37 15.65
N LYS A 94 0.91 -1.77 14.57
CA LYS A 94 0.83 -0.32 14.30
C LYS A 94 -0.23 -0.03 13.26
N VAL A 95 -0.78 1.17 13.29
CA VAL A 95 -1.84 1.59 12.37
C VAL A 95 -1.31 2.67 11.43
N ASP A 96 -1.42 2.39 10.14
CA ASP A 96 -1.16 3.33 9.07
C ASP A 96 -2.48 3.69 8.37
N MET A 97 -2.85 4.98 8.37
CA MET A 97 -4.07 5.50 7.76
C MET A 97 -3.78 6.46 6.62
N THR A 98 -2.52 6.62 6.23
CA THR A 98 -2.11 7.56 5.20
C THR A 98 -1.59 6.85 3.95
N PRO A 99 -1.97 7.31 2.75
CA PRO A 99 -1.40 6.79 1.52
C PRO A 99 0.05 7.25 1.35
N PRO A 100 0.85 6.55 0.54
CA PRO A 100 2.23 6.95 0.27
C PRO A 100 2.30 8.34 -0.36
N VAL A 101 3.40 9.02 -0.10
CA VAL A 101 3.72 10.29 -0.76
C VAL A 101 4.43 10.01 -2.08
N LEU A 102 3.94 10.63 -3.14
CA LEU A 102 4.53 10.62 -4.48
C LEU A 102 4.67 12.07 -4.94
N TYR A 103 5.91 12.58 -5.03
CA TYR A 103 6.13 14.01 -5.31
C TYR A 103 5.87 14.34 -6.77
N ASP A 104 6.58 13.68 -7.70
CA ASP A 104 6.44 14.01 -9.12
C ASP A 104 6.77 12.83 -10.03
N VAL A 105 6.24 12.91 -11.27
CA VAL A 105 6.54 12.03 -12.39
C VAL A 105 7.03 12.90 -13.53
N VAL A 106 8.33 12.87 -13.79
CA VAL A 106 8.99 13.76 -14.73
C VAL A 106 9.33 13.01 -16.03
N PRO A 107 8.72 13.35 -17.17
CA PRO A 107 9.07 12.74 -18.45
C PRO A 107 10.49 13.15 -18.84
N GLN A 108 11.22 12.23 -19.49
CA GLN A 108 12.58 12.49 -19.94
C GLN A 108 12.63 13.60 -21.01
N PHE A 109 11.60 13.66 -21.86
CA PHE A 109 11.48 14.65 -22.93
C PHE A 109 10.06 15.23 -22.94
N SER A 110 9.95 16.54 -23.26
CA SER A 110 8.65 17.19 -23.48
C SER A 110 8.11 16.97 -24.88
N PHE A 111 8.99 16.65 -25.84
CA PHE A 111 8.67 16.37 -27.23
C PHE A 111 9.41 15.11 -27.66
N ILE A 112 8.74 14.27 -28.42
CA ILE A 112 9.32 13.08 -29.06
C ILE A 112 8.91 13.03 -30.51
N SER A 113 9.80 12.49 -31.36
CA SER A 113 9.46 12.12 -32.71
C SER A 113 9.49 10.59 -32.82
N CYS A 114 8.38 10.02 -33.24
CA CYS A 114 8.29 8.59 -33.50
C CYS A 114 7.19 8.28 -34.52
N ILE A 115 7.44 7.35 -35.44
CA ILE A 115 6.47 6.96 -36.47
C ILE A 115 5.81 5.63 -36.12
N SER A 116 6.53 4.73 -35.45
CA SER A 116 6.06 3.44 -34.98
C SER A 116 6.87 3.02 -33.76
N ASN A 117 6.27 2.18 -32.88
CA ASN A 117 6.91 1.65 -31.69
C ASN A 117 7.54 2.75 -30.83
N CYS A 118 6.72 3.68 -30.40
CA CYS A 118 7.15 4.82 -29.61
C CYS A 118 7.48 4.39 -28.18
N ASN A 119 8.52 5.02 -27.61
CA ASN A 119 8.88 4.80 -26.23
C ASN A 119 8.69 6.10 -25.42
N LEU A 120 8.08 5.98 -24.25
CA LEU A 120 7.98 7.05 -23.27
C LEU A 120 8.77 6.65 -22.03
N VAL A 121 9.66 7.54 -21.60
CA VAL A 121 10.47 7.36 -20.40
C VAL A 121 10.14 8.47 -19.42
N ALA A 122 9.90 8.11 -18.16
CA ALA A 122 9.68 9.07 -17.08
C ALA A 122 10.39 8.62 -15.80
N ASN A 123 10.84 9.58 -15.00
CA ASN A 123 11.43 9.35 -13.70
C ASN A 123 10.42 9.69 -12.61
N ILE A 124 10.32 8.82 -11.63
CA ILE A 124 9.51 8.97 -10.44
C ILE A 124 10.40 9.56 -9.35
N THR A 125 9.96 10.63 -8.72
CA THR A 125 10.74 11.30 -7.68
C THR A 125 9.97 11.35 -6.35
N GLY A 126 10.72 11.17 -5.25
CA GLY A 126 10.20 11.36 -3.90
C GLY A 126 9.07 10.41 -3.50
N VAL A 127 9.16 9.13 -3.90
CA VAL A 127 8.27 8.08 -3.40
C VAL A 127 8.69 7.70 -2.00
N ARG A 128 7.78 7.83 -1.03
CA ARG A 128 8.02 7.41 0.34
C ARG A 128 6.74 7.11 1.09
N ASP A 129 6.85 6.24 2.05
CA ASP A 129 5.88 5.97 3.10
C ASP A 129 6.69 5.63 4.34
N GLU A 130 6.60 6.48 5.37
CA GLU A 130 7.43 6.38 6.58
C GLU A 130 6.84 5.42 7.60
N GLU A 131 5.59 5.03 7.39
CA GLU A 131 4.83 4.14 8.24
C GLU A 131 5.00 2.68 7.81
N SER A 132 4.17 2.24 6.90
CA SER A 132 4.14 0.84 6.48
C SER A 132 5.09 0.53 5.32
N GLY A 133 5.68 1.57 4.70
CA GLY A 133 6.58 1.47 3.56
C GLY A 133 5.87 1.23 2.23
N ILE A 134 6.59 1.45 1.13
CA ILE A 134 6.08 1.22 -0.22
C ILE A 134 6.09 -0.27 -0.53
N ARG A 135 4.94 -0.78 -0.97
CA ARG A 135 4.78 -2.15 -1.46
C ARG A 135 5.20 -2.28 -2.92
N SER A 136 4.59 -1.47 -3.79
CA SER A 136 4.93 -1.41 -5.21
C SER A 136 4.40 -0.14 -5.85
N CYS A 137 4.95 0.20 -7.02
CA CYS A 137 4.40 1.18 -7.93
C CYS A 137 4.02 0.53 -9.26
N SER A 138 3.06 1.11 -9.96
CA SER A 138 2.65 0.73 -11.30
C SER A 138 2.48 1.98 -12.15
N TYR A 139 2.55 1.84 -13.47
CA TYR A 139 2.32 2.95 -14.38
C TYR A 139 1.36 2.58 -15.50
N ALA A 140 0.75 3.60 -16.08
CA ALA A 140 -0.02 3.51 -17.31
C ALA A 140 0.21 4.77 -18.15
N ILE A 141 -0.04 4.67 -19.45
CA ILE A 141 -0.01 5.81 -20.38
C ILE A 141 -1.44 6.21 -20.71
N ARG A 142 -1.69 7.52 -20.71
CA ARG A 142 -2.97 8.10 -21.14
C ARG A 142 -2.77 9.26 -22.10
N ASN A 143 -3.81 9.57 -22.88
CA ASN A 143 -3.94 10.88 -23.51
C ASN A 143 -4.88 11.79 -22.68
N SER A 144 -5.34 12.90 -23.23
CA SER A 144 -6.26 13.80 -22.54
C SER A 144 -7.64 13.19 -22.22
N SER A 145 -8.03 12.12 -22.92
CA SER A 145 -9.39 11.58 -22.88
C SER A 145 -9.50 10.21 -22.23
N PHE A 146 -8.53 9.32 -22.45
CA PHE A 146 -8.59 7.93 -22.00
C PHE A 146 -7.21 7.32 -21.75
N MET A 147 -7.19 6.17 -21.06
CA MET A 147 -6.00 5.35 -20.86
C MET A 147 -5.64 4.63 -22.17
N ILE A 148 -4.35 4.66 -22.53
CA ILE A 148 -3.80 3.97 -23.70
C ILE A 148 -3.35 2.57 -23.34
N THR A 149 -2.79 2.40 -22.13
CA THR A 149 -2.33 1.12 -21.59
C THR A 149 -3.04 0.79 -20.28
N ASP A 150 -3.04 -0.48 -19.91
CA ASP A 150 -3.33 -0.90 -18.55
C ASP A 150 -2.16 -0.53 -17.63
N PHE A 151 -2.39 -0.62 -16.31
CA PHE A 151 -1.32 -0.44 -15.32
C PHE A 151 -0.36 -1.61 -15.35
N VAL A 152 0.94 -1.31 -15.46
CA VAL A 152 2.06 -2.26 -15.44
C VAL A 152 2.82 -2.08 -14.14
N ASP A 153 3.00 -3.16 -13.38
CA ASP A 153 3.76 -3.15 -12.13
C ASP A 153 5.26 -2.97 -12.42
N ILE A 154 5.89 -2.05 -11.71
CA ILE A 154 7.34 -1.77 -11.77
C ILE A 154 8.03 -2.04 -10.43
N GLY A 155 7.31 -2.57 -9.44
CA GLY A 155 7.83 -2.78 -8.10
C GLY A 155 8.31 -1.48 -7.47
N LEU A 156 9.55 -1.45 -7.04
CA LEU A 156 10.18 -0.26 -6.43
C LEU A 156 11.09 0.52 -7.40
N ASN A 157 11.01 0.25 -8.71
CA ASN A 157 11.77 1.01 -9.69
C ASN A 157 11.27 2.46 -9.74
N THR A 158 12.23 3.37 -9.90
CA THR A 158 11.97 4.82 -10.00
C THR A 158 12.00 5.34 -11.43
N THR A 159 12.14 4.45 -12.41
CA THR A 159 12.08 4.77 -13.84
C THR A 159 10.98 3.96 -14.49
N VAL A 160 10.15 4.66 -15.24
CA VAL A 160 9.13 4.09 -16.13
C VAL A 160 9.71 4.06 -17.54
N GLU A 161 9.59 2.92 -18.22
CA GLU A 161 9.89 2.78 -19.62
C GLU A 161 8.72 2.07 -20.31
N ALA A 162 7.88 2.83 -20.99
CA ALA A 162 6.75 2.33 -21.77
C ALA A 162 7.18 2.19 -23.22
N THR A 163 7.18 0.98 -23.74
CA THR A 163 7.64 0.65 -25.11
C THR A 163 6.49 0.26 -26.04
N ASP A 164 6.78 0.21 -27.33
CA ASP A 164 5.88 -0.28 -28.36
C ASP A 164 4.51 0.42 -28.42
N LEU A 165 4.50 1.71 -28.08
CA LEU A 165 3.28 2.51 -28.07
C LEU A 165 2.89 2.97 -29.48
N GLU A 166 1.59 2.92 -29.78
CA GLU A 166 1.00 3.53 -30.98
C GLU A 166 0.54 4.94 -30.65
N LEU A 167 1.38 5.93 -30.90
CA LEU A 167 1.13 7.34 -30.59
C LEU A 167 0.90 8.17 -31.86
N MET A 168 -0.04 9.13 -31.78
CA MET A 168 -0.42 9.97 -32.92
C MET A 168 0.32 11.29 -32.92
N ASN A 169 0.77 11.74 -34.10
CA ASN A 169 1.36 13.05 -34.29
C ASN A 169 0.45 14.20 -33.82
N GLY A 170 1.02 15.18 -33.15
CA GLY A 170 0.33 16.35 -32.61
C GLY A 170 -0.46 16.09 -31.32
N GLN A 171 -0.48 14.86 -30.79
CA GLN A 171 -1.19 14.50 -29.56
C GLN A 171 -0.30 14.59 -28.34
N GLN A 172 -0.93 14.80 -27.18
CA GLN A 172 -0.29 14.84 -25.87
C GLN A 172 -0.54 13.54 -25.11
N TYR A 173 0.51 13.03 -24.50
CA TYR A 173 0.49 11.81 -23.71
C TYR A 173 1.07 12.06 -22.31
N TYR A 174 0.59 11.34 -21.34
CA TYR A 174 0.92 11.48 -19.94
C TYR A 174 1.27 10.12 -19.35
N THR A 175 2.28 10.06 -18.51
CA THR A 175 2.55 8.91 -17.67
C THR A 175 1.78 9.08 -16.36
N VAL A 176 0.93 8.11 -16.04
CA VAL A 176 0.25 8.01 -14.75
C VAL A 176 1.00 7.00 -13.91
N VAL A 177 1.39 7.36 -12.71
CA VAL A 177 2.01 6.44 -11.75
C VAL A 177 1.11 6.32 -10.54
N ARG A 178 0.89 5.08 -10.10
CA ARG A 178 0.19 4.72 -8.88
C ARG A 178 1.14 3.94 -7.99
N CYS A 179 1.33 4.39 -6.75
CA CYS A 179 2.08 3.67 -5.73
C CYS A 179 1.15 3.22 -4.61
N GLU A 180 1.41 2.03 -4.07
CA GLU A 180 0.67 1.39 -2.98
C GLU A 180 1.62 1.12 -1.83
N ASN A 181 1.18 1.39 -0.59
CA ASN A 181 1.91 1.03 0.62
C ASN A 181 1.59 -0.41 1.08
N SER A 182 2.27 -0.87 2.13
CA SER A 182 2.12 -2.25 2.60
C SER A 182 0.74 -2.58 3.19
N VAL A 183 -0.07 -1.56 3.51
CA VAL A 183 -1.45 -1.71 4.00
C VAL A 183 -2.51 -1.48 2.92
N GLY A 184 -2.11 -1.31 1.65
CA GLY A 184 -3.02 -1.23 0.51
C GLY A 184 -3.58 0.17 0.21
N LEU A 185 -3.06 1.22 0.85
CA LEU A 185 -3.42 2.60 0.52
C LEU A 185 -2.62 3.09 -0.69
N THR A 186 -3.27 3.85 -1.57
CA THR A 186 -2.69 4.23 -2.86
C THR A 186 -2.65 5.73 -3.08
N THR A 187 -1.64 6.19 -3.83
CA THR A 187 -1.52 7.55 -4.37
C THR A 187 -1.23 7.50 -5.85
N GLU A 188 -1.83 8.40 -6.62
CA GLU A 188 -1.56 8.58 -8.04
C GLU A 188 -0.96 9.95 -8.34
N ARG A 189 -0.07 9.97 -9.35
CA ARG A 189 0.46 11.19 -9.97
C ARG A 189 0.46 11.06 -11.48
N VAL A 190 0.23 12.19 -12.15
CA VAL A 190 0.25 12.31 -13.60
C VAL A 190 1.40 13.24 -13.97
N SER A 191 2.22 12.84 -14.92
CA SER A 191 3.34 13.65 -15.43
C SER A 191 2.86 14.90 -16.16
N SER A 192 3.77 15.84 -16.41
CA SER A 192 3.59 16.80 -17.50
C SER A 192 3.46 16.08 -18.85
N PRO A 193 2.82 16.72 -19.86
CA PRO A 193 2.60 16.10 -21.17
C PRO A 193 3.91 15.91 -21.96
N VAL A 194 3.92 14.82 -22.72
CA VAL A 194 4.85 14.61 -23.81
C VAL A 194 4.09 14.76 -25.14
N VAL A 195 4.57 15.60 -26.02
CA VAL A 195 3.97 15.86 -27.34
C VAL A 195 4.67 15.04 -28.39
N VAL A 196 3.92 14.34 -29.22
CA VAL A 196 4.47 13.67 -30.42
C VAL A 196 4.52 14.68 -31.56
N ASP A 197 5.72 14.97 -32.06
CA ASP A 197 5.92 15.87 -33.20
C ASP A 197 6.79 15.19 -34.27
N ASN A 198 6.14 14.77 -35.34
CA ASN A 198 6.76 14.14 -36.49
C ASN A 198 6.92 15.12 -37.66
N THR A 199 6.67 16.43 -37.46
CA THR A 199 6.72 17.42 -38.51
C THR A 199 8.06 18.16 -38.52
N PRO A 200 8.79 18.21 -39.61
CA PRO A 200 10.00 19.00 -39.70
C PRO A 200 9.66 20.52 -39.67
N PRO A 201 10.59 21.35 -39.20
CA PRO A 201 10.41 22.80 -39.25
C PRO A 201 10.15 23.26 -40.70
N SER A 202 9.18 24.17 -40.87
CA SER A 202 8.92 24.78 -42.16
C SER A 202 10.13 25.63 -42.58
N LYS A 203 10.42 25.63 -43.91
CA LYS A 203 11.51 26.45 -44.48
C LYS A 203 11.34 27.92 -44.10
N VAL A 204 12.34 28.50 -43.49
CA VAL A 204 12.40 29.95 -43.27
C VAL A 204 12.50 30.60 -44.66
N CYS A 205 11.50 31.40 -45.03
CA CYS A 205 11.63 32.25 -46.21
C CYS A 205 12.78 33.25 -45.96
N ASN A 206 13.78 33.23 -46.85
CA ASN A 206 14.85 34.23 -46.80
C ASN A 206 14.23 35.63 -46.81
N LEU A 207 14.44 36.41 -45.77
CA LEU A 207 14.16 37.86 -45.82
C LEU A 207 15.02 38.46 -46.91
N PRO A 208 14.47 39.25 -47.82
CA PRO A 208 15.29 39.96 -48.83
C PRO A 208 16.25 40.86 -48.05
N HIS A 209 17.53 40.74 -48.39
CA HIS A 209 18.53 41.70 -47.90
C HIS A 209 18.14 43.08 -48.39
N ILE A 210 17.87 44.00 -47.41
CA ILE A 210 17.71 45.41 -47.67
C ILE A 210 19.10 46.03 -47.76
#